data_9c5ad585a3c469a23a6790b7673e2c7e
#
_entry.id   9c5ad585a3c469a23a6790b7673e2c7e
#
_cell.length_a   1.000
_cell.length_b   1.000
_cell.length_c   1.000
_cell.angle_alpha   90.00
_cell.angle_beta   90.00
_cell.angle_gamma   90.00
#
_symmetry.space_group_name_H-M   'P 1'
#
loop_
_entity.id
_entity.type
_entity.pdbx_description
1 polymer ?
#
loop_
_entity_poly.entity_id
_entity_poly.type
_entity_poly.pdbx_seq_one_letter_code
_entity_poly.pdbx_strand_id
1 'polypeptide(L)'
;MAQGTVNIQNTRYSAVTRCSIDYKLGDEAMAKSHILQSYANTLWLGQTVWPDHDMFHSTDPACARLMAVSKAVSGGPVYLSDPADKLNPENIMPLVWSDGLLLRPLAPAVPLPDSVFPDALNENRLYRVIAPLPGQSAAVVVYNLKHPSPAKPVRGKIS
;
A
#
# COMPACT_ATOMS: atom_id res chain seq x y z
N MET A 1 -13.71 -0.40 11.86
CA MET A 1 -13.40 0.54 12.96
C MET A 1 -12.97 1.86 12.33
N ALA A 2 -13.56 2.98 12.69
CA ALA A 2 -13.22 4.26 12.08
C ALA A 2 -11.79 4.65 12.48
N GLN A 3 -10.93 4.81 11.51
CA GLN A 3 -9.58 5.33 11.68
C GLN A 3 -9.68 6.85 11.74
N GLY A 4 -9.94 7.40 12.91
CA GLY A 4 -10.19 8.83 13.08
C GLY A 4 -9.00 9.58 13.66
N THR A 5 -9.09 10.89 13.64
CA THR A 5 -8.12 11.82 14.24
C THR A 5 -7.82 11.52 15.71
N VAL A 6 -8.74 10.86 16.42
CA VAL A 6 -8.56 10.40 17.80
C VAL A 6 -7.36 9.45 17.95
N ASN A 7 -7.04 8.68 16.91
CA ASN A 7 -5.89 7.75 16.94
C ASN A 7 -4.54 8.48 17.03
N ILE A 8 -4.44 9.73 16.58
CA ILE A 8 -3.21 10.54 16.77
C ILE A 8 -2.87 10.70 18.25
N GLN A 9 -3.87 10.82 19.11
CA GLN A 9 -3.65 10.97 20.54
C GLN A 9 -2.99 9.74 21.17
N ASN A 10 -3.11 8.58 20.54
CA ASN A 10 -2.52 7.33 20.99
C ASN A 10 -1.11 7.08 20.46
N THR A 11 -0.58 7.92 19.55
CA THR A 11 0.76 7.75 18.95
C THR A 11 1.89 7.76 19.99
N ARG A 12 1.67 8.36 21.16
CA ARG A 12 2.58 8.29 22.30
C ARG A 12 2.80 6.85 22.80
N TYR A 13 1.82 5.96 22.60
CA TYR A 13 1.80 4.60 23.14
C TYR A 13 1.79 3.53 22.06
N SER A 14 1.70 3.91 20.79
CA SER A 14 1.65 2.99 19.65
C SER A 14 2.59 3.44 18.56
N ALA A 15 3.44 2.52 18.10
CA ALA A 15 4.32 2.75 16.95
C ALA A 15 3.66 2.43 15.61
N VAL A 16 2.51 1.77 15.61
CA VAL A 16 1.79 1.30 14.43
C VAL A 16 0.31 1.62 14.54
N THR A 17 -0.29 2.11 13.47
CA THR A 17 -1.74 2.38 13.43
C THR A 17 -2.33 1.97 12.08
N ARG A 18 -3.48 1.28 12.12
CA ARG A 18 -4.26 0.98 10.94
C ARG A 18 -4.69 2.27 10.25
N CYS A 19 -4.51 2.36 8.93
CA CYS A 19 -4.71 3.60 8.20
C CYS A 19 -5.80 3.53 7.10
N SER A 20 -6.50 2.40 6.98
CA SER A 20 -7.51 2.17 5.95
C SER A 20 -8.69 1.35 6.43
N ILE A 21 -9.72 1.23 5.57
CA ILE A 21 -10.77 0.21 5.72
C ILE A 21 -10.18 -1.20 5.66
N ASP A 22 -10.96 -2.20 6.05
CA ASP A 22 -10.53 -3.59 5.99
C ASP A 22 -10.30 -4.05 4.55
N TYR A 23 -9.27 -4.88 4.36
CA TYR A 23 -9.07 -5.61 3.12
C TYR A 23 -10.15 -6.71 3.00
N LYS A 24 -10.61 -6.94 1.77
CA LYS A 24 -11.58 -7.99 1.46
C LYS A 24 -11.08 -8.85 0.30
N LEU A 25 -10.93 -10.14 0.57
CA LEU A 25 -10.48 -11.14 -0.41
C LEU A 25 -11.34 -11.14 -1.67
N GLY A 26 -10.73 -11.06 -2.85
CA GLY A 26 -11.39 -11.15 -4.15
C GLY A 26 -12.17 -9.91 -4.57
N ASP A 27 -12.14 -8.82 -3.80
CA ASP A 27 -12.84 -7.58 -4.10
C ASP A 27 -11.86 -6.51 -4.61
N GLU A 28 -11.69 -6.44 -5.93
CA GLU A 28 -10.77 -5.49 -6.58
C GLU A 28 -11.14 -4.01 -6.29
N ALA A 29 -12.42 -3.68 -6.27
CA ALA A 29 -12.87 -2.33 -6.00
C ALA A 29 -12.52 -1.90 -4.58
N MET A 30 -12.78 -2.77 -3.61
CA MET A 30 -12.42 -2.54 -2.22
C MET A 30 -10.90 -2.46 -2.04
N ALA A 31 -10.11 -3.32 -2.69
CA ALA A 31 -8.65 -3.28 -2.61
C ALA A 31 -8.08 -1.96 -3.16
N LYS A 32 -8.58 -1.46 -4.28
CA LYS A 32 -8.17 -0.18 -4.86
C LYS A 32 -8.53 1.00 -3.95
N SER A 33 -9.74 0.99 -3.39
CA SER A 33 -10.19 1.98 -2.42
C SER A 33 -9.34 1.95 -1.14
N HIS A 34 -9.02 0.75 -0.65
CA HIS A 34 -8.13 0.51 0.48
C HIS A 34 -6.74 1.12 0.24
N ILE A 35 -6.13 0.89 -0.93
CA ILE A 35 -4.83 1.46 -1.31
C ILE A 35 -4.87 2.98 -1.30
N LEU A 36 -5.87 3.59 -1.93
CA LEU A 36 -6.02 5.05 -1.96
C LEU A 36 -6.13 5.64 -0.55
N GLN A 37 -7.00 5.05 0.28
CA GLN A 37 -7.17 5.50 1.66
C GLN A 37 -5.91 5.30 2.51
N SER A 38 -5.22 4.18 2.34
CA SER A 38 -3.97 3.90 3.05
C SER A 38 -2.96 5.01 2.84
N TYR A 39 -2.70 5.37 1.58
CA TYR A 39 -1.71 6.40 1.27
C TYR A 39 -2.18 7.82 1.59
N ALA A 40 -3.47 8.13 1.39
CA ALA A 40 -4.03 9.42 1.76
C ALA A 40 -3.88 9.67 3.28
N ASN A 41 -4.17 8.66 4.09
CA ASN A 41 -4.02 8.74 5.54
C ASN A 41 -2.56 8.73 5.99
N THR A 42 -1.67 8.10 5.24
CA THR A 42 -0.23 8.09 5.56
C THR A 42 0.40 9.48 5.46
N LEU A 43 -0.14 10.41 4.66
CA LEU A 43 0.35 11.79 4.58
C LEU A 43 0.43 12.50 5.95
N TRP A 44 -0.47 12.17 6.85
CA TRP A 44 -0.52 12.76 8.20
C TRP A 44 -0.19 11.75 9.31
N LEU A 45 -0.72 10.53 9.27
CA LEU A 45 -0.39 9.49 10.26
C LEU A 45 1.09 9.10 10.22
N GLY A 46 1.66 9.00 9.02
CA GLY A 46 3.05 8.61 8.81
C GLY A 46 4.09 9.59 9.38
N GLN A 47 3.66 10.76 9.86
CA GLN A 47 4.51 11.70 10.60
C GLN A 47 4.81 11.23 12.02
N THR A 48 4.01 10.33 12.58
CA THR A 48 4.07 9.94 13.98
C THR A 48 4.08 8.44 14.23
N VAL A 49 3.55 7.65 13.30
CA VAL A 49 3.45 6.18 13.40
C VAL A 49 3.72 5.52 12.06
N TRP A 50 4.05 4.23 12.09
CA TRP A 50 4.07 3.42 10.89
C TRP A 50 2.64 3.01 10.49
N PRO A 51 2.22 3.26 9.25
CA PRO A 51 0.88 2.92 8.80
C PRO A 51 0.72 1.42 8.60
N ASP A 52 -0.27 0.84 9.23
CA ASP A 52 -0.70 -0.53 8.97
C ASP A 52 -1.67 -0.55 7.79
N HIS A 53 -1.22 -1.10 6.67
CA HIS A 53 -1.99 -1.29 5.45
C HIS A 53 -2.81 -2.60 5.45
N ASP A 54 -3.08 -3.17 6.64
CA ASP A 54 -3.82 -4.43 6.80
C ASP A 54 -3.10 -5.68 6.29
N MET A 55 -3.70 -6.82 6.49
CA MET A 55 -3.29 -8.10 5.94
C MET A 55 -3.47 -8.17 4.42
N PHE A 56 -3.00 -9.25 3.81
CA PHE A 56 -3.40 -9.66 2.47
C PHE A 56 -3.35 -11.17 2.31
N HIS A 57 -3.96 -11.67 1.25
CA HIS A 57 -3.84 -13.05 0.81
C HIS A 57 -2.93 -13.14 -0.42
N SER A 58 -1.85 -13.90 -0.33
CA SER A 58 -0.92 -14.10 -1.44
C SER A 58 -1.57 -14.86 -2.61
N THR A 59 -2.64 -15.57 -2.32
CA THR A 59 -3.44 -16.37 -3.27
C THR A 59 -4.62 -15.61 -3.89
N ASP A 60 -4.85 -14.35 -3.51
CA ASP A 60 -5.94 -13.56 -4.08
C ASP A 60 -5.73 -13.34 -5.60
N PRO A 61 -6.59 -13.91 -6.46
CA PRO A 61 -6.40 -13.85 -7.91
C PRO A 61 -6.55 -12.43 -8.47
N ALA A 62 -7.25 -11.55 -7.77
CA ALA A 62 -7.53 -10.18 -8.22
C ALA A 62 -6.52 -9.17 -7.68
N CYS A 63 -6.09 -9.31 -6.44
CA CYS A 63 -5.46 -8.21 -5.70
C CYS A 63 -4.15 -8.57 -5.02
N ALA A 64 -3.70 -9.84 -5.00
CA ALA A 64 -2.52 -10.26 -4.23
C ALA A 64 -1.30 -9.36 -4.48
N ARG A 65 -0.93 -9.14 -5.75
CA ARG A 65 0.22 -8.33 -6.11
C ARG A 65 0.05 -6.85 -5.74
N LEU A 66 -1.15 -6.30 -5.95
CA LEU A 66 -1.48 -4.92 -5.59
C LEU A 66 -1.27 -4.70 -4.09
N MET A 67 -1.82 -5.61 -3.29
CA MET A 67 -1.75 -5.54 -1.84
C MET A 67 -0.34 -5.81 -1.32
N ALA A 68 0.37 -6.80 -1.86
CA ALA A 68 1.75 -7.10 -1.50
C ALA A 68 2.67 -5.89 -1.68
N VAL A 69 2.64 -5.25 -2.85
CA VAL A 69 3.45 -4.06 -3.14
C VAL A 69 3.13 -2.91 -2.18
N SER A 70 1.85 -2.73 -1.83
CA SER A 70 1.47 -1.73 -0.82
C SER A 70 2.14 -1.97 0.53
N LYS A 71 2.20 -3.23 1.00
CA LYS A 71 2.86 -3.59 2.26
C LYS A 71 4.37 -3.35 2.20
N ALA A 72 5.00 -3.69 1.06
CA ALA A 72 6.44 -3.52 0.91
C ALA A 72 6.91 -2.08 1.15
N VAL A 73 6.15 -1.08 0.67
CA VAL A 73 6.55 0.33 0.76
C VAL A 73 5.84 1.10 1.88
N SER A 74 4.91 0.48 2.60
CA SER A 74 4.26 1.09 3.76
C SER A 74 5.23 1.35 4.92
N GLY A 75 6.26 0.49 5.05
CA GLY A 75 7.14 0.45 6.23
C GLY A 75 6.46 -0.13 7.48
N GLY A 76 5.16 -0.36 7.44
CA GLY A 76 4.38 -1.00 8.48
C GLY A 76 4.50 -2.54 8.50
N PRO A 77 3.67 -3.23 9.27
CA PRO A 77 3.66 -4.68 9.31
C PRO A 77 3.36 -5.30 7.94
N VAL A 78 4.01 -6.43 7.66
CA VAL A 78 3.69 -7.29 6.51
C VAL A 78 3.20 -8.62 7.06
N TYR A 79 1.93 -8.92 6.89
CA TYR A 79 1.33 -10.16 7.38
C TYR A 79 0.32 -10.73 6.38
N LEU A 80 0.34 -12.05 6.33
CA LEU A 80 -0.43 -12.89 5.42
C LEU A 80 -1.58 -13.54 6.19
N SER A 81 -2.69 -13.75 5.51
CA SER A 81 -3.85 -14.46 6.05
C SER A 81 -4.22 -15.71 5.23
N ASP A 82 -3.30 -16.14 4.37
CA ASP A 82 -3.45 -17.43 3.70
C ASP A 82 -3.26 -18.59 4.70
N PRO A 83 -3.91 -19.73 4.47
CA PRO A 83 -3.48 -20.98 5.09
C PRO A 83 -2.02 -21.28 4.77
N ALA A 84 -1.25 -21.75 5.76
CA ALA A 84 0.20 -21.94 5.63
C ALA A 84 0.61 -22.91 4.49
N ASP A 85 -0.27 -23.83 4.15
CA ASP A 85 -0.09 -24.81 3.06
C ASP A 85 -0.50 -24.29 1.67
N LYS A 86 -0.98 -23.03 1.56
CA LYS A 86 -1.53 -22.45 0.33
C LYS A 86 -0.88 -21.12 -0.06
N LEU A 87 0.28 -20.81 0.48
CA LEU A 87 1.01 -19.59 0.14
C LEU A 87 1.40 -19.56 -1.35
N ASN A 88 1.29 -18.40 -1.98
CA ASN A 88 1.80 -18.16 -3.33
C ASN A 88 3.12 -17.38 -3.27
N PRO A 89 4.28 -18.04 -3.45
CA PRO A 89 5.59 -17.39 -3.36
C PRO A 89 5.80 -16.27 -4.38
N GLU A 90 5.18 -16.33 -5.55
CA GLU A 90 5.34 -15.31 -6.61
C GLU A 90 4.87 -13.93 -6.16
N ASN A 91 3.89 -13.88 -5.25
CA ASN A 91 3.38 -12.65 -4.68
C ASN A 91 4.06 -12.23 -3.36
N ILE A 92 4.88 -13.12 -2.77
CA ILE A 92 5.57 -12.89 -1.50
C ILE A 92 7.04 -12.53 -1.74
N MET A 93 7.74 -13.30 -2.55
CA MET A 93 9.19 -13.15 -2.77
C MET A 93 9.63 -11.75 -3.25
N PRO A 94 8.83 -11.00 -4.05
CA PRO A 94 9.17 -9.62 -4.41
C PRO A 94 9.23 -8.64 -3.22
N LEU A 95 8.71 -9.01 -2.05
CA LEU A 95 8.79 -8.21 -0.82
C LEU A 95 10.07 -8.45 -0.04
N VAL A 96 10.89 -9.40 -0.47
CA VAL A 96 12.04 -9.93 0.27
C VAL A 96 13.31 -9.74 -0.56
N TRP A 97 14.37 -9.26 0.07
CA TRP A 97 15.71 -9.23 -0.51
C TRP A 97 16.30 -10.64 -0.64
N SER A 98 17.37 -10.77 -1.42
CA SER A 98 18.06 -12.05 -1.62
C SER A 98 18.64 -12.66 -0.32
N ASP A 99 18.82 -11.87 0.71
CA ASP A 99 19.27 -12.28 2.04
C ASP A 99 18.13 -12.69 2.98
N GLY A 100 16.88 -12.65 2.50
CA GLY A 100 15.68 -13.01 3.27
C GLY A 100 15.07 -11.86 4.09
N LEU A 101 15.66 -10.67 4.07
CA LEU A 101 15.11 -9.52 4.76
C LEU A 101 13.96 -8.88 3.96
N LEU A 102 12.92 -8.42 4.64
CA LEU A 102 11.87 -7.66 4.01
C LEU A 102 12.39 -6.31 3.50
N LEU A 103 11.89 -5.87 2.35
CA LEU A 103 12.06 -4.49 1.92
C LEU A 103 11.50 -3.54 3.00
N ARG A 104 12.35 -2.65 3.52
CA ARG A 104 11.97 -1.68 4.54
C ARG A 104 12.39 -0.28 4.12
N PRO A 105 11.44 0.60 3.80
CA PRO A 105 11.73 2.01 3.56
C PRO A 105 12.14 2.72 4.85
N LEU A 106 12.86 3.82 4.71
CA LEU A 106 13.29 4.67 5.83
C LEU A 106 12.13 5.51 6.42
N ALA A 107 11.08 5.72 5.63
CA ALA A 107 9.83 6.33 6.03
C ALA A 107 8.69 5.73 5.20
N PRO A 108 7.43 5.81 5.67
CA PRO A 108 6.29 5.33 4.91
C PRO A 108 6.18 5.98 3.54
N ALA A 109 5.75 5.22 2.53
CA ALA A 109 5.49 5.78 1.22
C ALA A 109 4.35 6.81 1.27
N VAL A 110 4.54 7.90 0.55
CA VAL A 110 3.56 8.97 0.41
C VAL A 110 3.23 9.21 -1.07
N PRO A 111 2.00 9.68 -1.39
CA PRO A 111 1.66 10.06 -2.75
C PRO A 111 2.57 11.16 -3.26
N LEU A 112 2.95 11.09 -4.55
CA LEU A 112 3.55 12.21 -5.23
C LEU A 112 2.55 13.38 -5.34
N PRO A 113 3.01 14.64 -5.43
CA PRO A 113 2.12 15.81 -5.42
C PRO A 113 1.00 15.77 -6.45
N ASP A 114 1.26 15.21 -7.63
CA ASP A 114 0.28 15.05 -8.71
C ASP A 114 -0.71 13.89 -8.50
N SER A 115 -0.51 13.09 -7.47
CA SER A 115 -1.38 11.97 -7.10
C SER A 115 -2.24 12.26 -5.85
N VAL A 116 -2.07 13.42 -5.20
CA VAL A 116 -2.79 13.74 -3.95
C VAL A 116 -4.26 14.11 -4.21
N PHE A 117 -4.54 14.94 -5.20
CA PHE A 117 -5.88 15.49 -5.41
C PHE A 117 -6.73 14.81 -6.50
N PRO A 118 -6.15 14.18 -7.55
CA PRO A 118 -6.95 13.52 -8.57
C PRO A 118 -7.77 12.35 -8.03
N ASP A 119 -8.96 12.14 -8.60
CA ASP A 119 -9.80 10.98 -8.31
C ASP A 119 -9.25 9.73 -9.02
N ALA A 120 -8.27 9.09 -8.40
CA ALA A 120 -7.58 7.93 -8.96
C ALA A 120 -8.49 6.70 -9.15
N LEU A 121 -9.65 6.66 -8.50
CA LEU A 121 -10.61 5.55 -8.65
C LEU A 121 -11.48 5.70 -9.89
N ASN A 122 -11.77 6.92 -10.33
CA ASN A 122 -12.68 7.21 -11.43
C ASN A 122 -11.95 7.77 -12.66
N GLU A 123 -10.83 8.46 -12.47
CA GLU A 123 -10.05 9.03 -13.57
C GLU A 123 -9.12 8.01 -14.21
N ASN A 124 -8.81 8.22 -15.50
CA ASN A 124 -7.85 7.39 -16.23
C ASN A 124 -6.41 7.88 -16.00
N ARG A 125 -5.97 7.84 -14.75
CA ARG A 125 -4.65 8.34 -14.31
C ARG A 125 -3.92 7.29 -13.52
N LEU A 126 -2.58 7.39 -13.52
CA LEU A 126 -1.72 6.59 -12.67
C LEU A 126 -1.62 7.24 -11.29
N TYR A 127 -1.78 6.45 -10.25
CA TYR A 127 -1.54 6.85 -8.87
C TYR A 127 -0.11 6.48 -8.48
N ARG A 128 0.68 7.44 -8.05
CA ARG A 128 2.11 7.28 -7.79
C ARG A 128 2.45 7.60 -6.35
N VAL A 129 3.26 6.73 -5.76
CA VAL A 129 3.77 6.91 -4.40
C VAL A 129 5.29 6.74 -4.39
N ILE A 130 5.95 7.38 -3.44
CA ILE A 130 7.39 7.31 -3.24
C ILE A 130 7.73 6.98 -1.80
N ALA A 131 8.69 6.08 -1.60
CA ALA A 131 9.25 5.74 -0.29
C ALA A 131 10.77 5.90 -0.32
N PRO A 132 11.39 6.59 0.64
CA PRO A 132 12.84 6.69 0.73
C PRO A 132 13.45 5.35 1.13
N LEU A 133 14.54 5.00 0.46
CA LEU A 133 15.34 3.80 0.75
C LEU A 133 16.75 4.19 1.19
N PRO A 134 17.53 3.28 1.81
CA PRO A 134 18.92 3.51 2.13
C PRO A 134 19.76 3.89 0.90
N GLY A 135 20.91 4.58 1.12
CA GLY A 135 21.86 4.90 0.07
C GLY A 135 21.41 6.00 -0.91
N GLN A 136 20.62 6.97 -0.45
CA GLN A 136 20.10 8.07 -1.28
C GLN A 136 19.23 7.59 -2.45
N SER A 137 18.55 6.46 -2.28
CA SER A 137 17.64 5.88 -3.26
C SER A 137 16.18 5.98 -2.80
N ALA A 138 15.26 5.73 -3.71
CA ALA A 138 13.84 5.70 -3.40
C ALA A 138 13.12 4.62 -4.22
N ALA A 139 12.10 4.02 -3.65
CA ALA A 139 11.15 3.20 -4.37
C ALA A 139 9.99 4.06 -4.87
N VAL A 140 9.73 4.03 -6.16
CA VAL A 140 8.53 4.64 -6.76
C VAL A 140 7.61 3.52 -7.18
N VAL A 141 6.39 3.53 -6.67
CA VAL A 141 5.35 2.57 -7.04
C VAL A 141 4.26 3.28 -7.81
N VAL A 142 3.83 2.62 -8.88
CA VAL A 142 2.80 3.15 -9.79
C VAL A 142 1.62 2.19 -9.79
N TYR A 143 0.45 2.70 -9.42
CA TYR A 143 -0.79 1.94 -9.38
C TYR A 143 -1.76 2.39 -10.47
N ASN A 144 -2.50 1.45 -11.02
CA ASN A 144 -3.76 1.71 -11.71
C ASN A 144 -4.91 1.43 -10.73
N LEU A 145 -5.43 2.48 -10.11
CA LEU A 145 -6.51 2.36 -9.12
C LEU A 145 -7.90 2.49 -9.75
N LYS A 146 -8.00 2.86 -11.02
CA LYS A 146 -9.31 3.00 -11.67
C LYS A 146 -10.12 1.70 -11.60
N HIS A 147 -11.39 1.84 -11.23
CA HIS A 147 -12.33 0.73 -11.21
C HIS A 147 -13.66 1.13 -11.91
N PRO A 148 -14.16 0.25 -12.82
CA PRO A 148 -13.54 -0.98 -13.32
C PRO A 148 -12.24 -0.70 -14.06
N SER A 149 -11.34 -1.69 -14.06
CA SER A 149 -10.07 -1.57 -14.77
C SER A 149 -10.29 -1.24 -16.25
N PRO A 150 -9.57 -0.25 -16.82
CA PRO A 150 -9.81 0.17 -18.18
C PRO A 150 -9.41 -0.94 -19.16
N ALA A 151 -10.16 -1.07 -20.26
CA ALA A 151 -9.89 -2.04 -21.33
C ALA A 151 -8.55 -1.79 -22.04
N LYS A 152 -8.01 -0.56 -21.94
CA LYS A 152 -6.70 -0.19 -22.51
C LYS A 152 -5.74 0.19 -21.38
N PRO A 153 -4.43 -0.12 -21.53
CA PRO A 153 -3.44 0.26 -20.53
C PRO A 153 -3.44 1.77 -20.29
N VAL A 154 -3.40 2.14 -19.00
CA VAL A 154 -3.15 3.53 -18.60
C VAL A 154 -1.66 3.80 -18.75
N ARG A 155 -1.31 4.88 -19.43
CA ARG A 155 0.07 5.30 -19.65
C ARG A 155 0.32 6.63 -18.93
N GLY A 156 1.49 6.76 -18.32
CA GLY A 156 1.96 7.99 -17.70
C GLY A 156 3.47 8.11 -17.83
N LYS A 157 3.99 9.32 -17.65
CA LYS A 157 5.44 9.55 -17.56
C LYS A 157 5.85 9.52 -16.11
N ILE A 158 7.01 8.94 -15.81
CA ILE A 158 7.72 9.11 -14.56
C ILE A 158 8.71 10.23 -14.83
N SER A 159 8.42 11.41 -14.35
CA SER A 159 9.29 12.58 -14.45
C SER A 159 9.90 12.89 -13.10
#